data_8c8c5b542a6e94d9d88d5cc6d01be129
#
_entry.id   8c8c5b542a6e94d9d88d5cc6d01be129
#
_cell.length_a   1.000
_cell.length_b   1.000
_cell.length_c   1.000
_cell.angle_alpha   90.00
_cell.angle_beta   90.00
_cell.angle_gamma   90.00
#
_symmetry.space_group_name_H-M   'P 1'
#
loop_
_entity.id
_entity.type
_entity.pdbx_description
1 polymer ?
#
loop_
_entity_poly.entity_id
_entity_poly.type
_entity_poly.pdbx_seq_one_letter_code
_entity_poly.pdbx_strand_id
1 'polypeptide(L)'
;HRGILEGLECGRAIAEGHPGSVLRAVHIEMDPEKTPRLRAKWAQFVEPYLGAKIALDVIPSPYRWLVEPIMDYLDWIDLERTGDRIIVVLPEFETGSWLTQFLHNFTGRRLRQTLLNRPHITVVSSRFFMKPMAWRLGRGGLVY
;
A
#
# COMPACT_ATOMS: atom_id res chain seq x y z
N HIS A 1 3.28 8.28 -8.01
CA HIS A 1 3.89 8.60 -6.71
C HIS A 1 4.87 7.51 -6.30
N ARG A 2 6.17 7.87 -6.10
CA ARG A 2 7.26 6.92 -5.80
C ARG A 2 6.96 6.01 -4.59
N GLY A 3 6.42 6.54 -3.51
CA GLY A 3 6.15 5.76 -2.31
C GLY A 3 5.14 4.61 -2.51
N ILE A 4 4.20 4.77 -3.45
CA ILE A 4 3.29 3.67 -3.82
C ILE A 4 4.07 2.56 -4.53
N LEU A 5 4.96 2.93 -5.46
CA LEU A 5 5.77 1.95 -6.18
C LEU A 5 6.69 1.16 -5.24
N GLU A 6 7.33 1.82 -4.27
CA GLU A 6 8.16 1.14 -3.28
C GLU A 6 7.37 0.22 -2.36
N GLY A 7 6.16 0.63 -1.94
CA GLY A 7 5.25 -0.24 -1.21
C GLY A 7 4.89 -1.49 -2.01
N LEU A 8 4.65 -1.33 -3.31
CA LEU A 8 4.35 -2.44 -4.22
C LEU A 8 5.57 -3.32 -4.48
N GLU A 9 6.76 -2.74 -4.63
CA GLU A 9 8.02 -3.51 -4.74
C GLU A 9 8.29 -4.33 -3.49
N CYS A 10 8.06 -3.75 -2.30
CA CYS A 10 8.15 -4.46 -1.04
C CYS A 10 7.16 -5.64 -1.00
N GLY A 11 5.89 -5.39 -1.33
CA GLY A 11 4.86 -6.43 -1.40
C GLY A 11 5.21 -7.54 -2.41
N ARG A 12 5.76 -7.16 -3.58
CA ARG A 12 6.20 -8.13 -4.60
C ARG A 12 7.35 -9.00 -4.10
N ALA A 13 8.37 -8.40 -3.48
CA ALA A 13 9.50 -9.13 -2.93
C ALA A 13 9.06 -10.14 -1.86
N ILE A 14 8.11 -9.75 -1.01
CA ILE A 14 7.52 -10.66 -0.01
C ILE A 14 6.77 -11.80 -0.71
N ALA A 15 5.95 -11.50 -1.71
CA ALA A 15 5.17 -12.51 -2.43
C ALA A 15 6.05 -13.48 -3.21
N GLU A 16 7.13 -13.02 -3.83
CA GLU A 16 8.11 -13.87 -4.53
C GLU A 16 8.83 -14.84 -3.58
N GLY A 17 9.05 -14.42 -2.34
CA GLY A 17 9.63 -15.29 -1.29
C GLY A 17 8.68 -16.37 -0.75
N HIS A 18 7.40 -16.32 -1.10
CA HIS A 18 6.36 -17.24 -0.61
C HIS A 18 5.54 -17.80 -1.77
N PRO A 19 5.91 -18.98 -2.30
CA PRO A 19 5.19 -19.60 -3.41
C PRO A 19 3.69 -19.75 -3.12
N GLY A 20 2.86 -19.42 -4.12
CA GLY A 20 1.40 -19.45 -3.99
C GLY A 20 0.78 -18.18 -3.39
N SER A 21 1.60 -17.20 -3.02
CA SER A 21 1.11 -15.90 -2.57
C SER A 21 0.44 -15.10 -3.69
N VAL A 22 -0.57 -14.32 -3.34
CA VAL A 22 -1.26 -13.40 -4.24
C VAL A 22 -1.03 -11.99 -3.74
N LEU A 23 -0.47 -11.13 -4.60
CA LEU A 23 -0.31 -9.70 -4.32
C LEU A 23 -1.53 -8.94 -4.86
N ARG A 24 -2.16 -8.15 -4.01
CA ARG A 24 -3.26 -7.25 -4.36
C ARG A 24 -2.95 -5.84 -3.87
N ALA A 25 -3.30 -4.85 -4.67
CA ALA A 25 -3.29 -3.46 -4.24
C ALA A 25 -4.71 -3.03 -3.88
N VAL A 26 -4.84 -2.29 -2.80
CA VAL A 26 -6.13 -1.82 -2.32
C VAL A 26 -6.17 -0.30 -2.32
N HIS A 27 -7.20 0.26 -2.92
CA HIS A 27 -7.48 1.68 -2.91
C HIS A 27 -8.83 1.96 -2.28
N ILE A 28 -8.85 2.79 -1.24
CA ILE A 28 -10.10 3.27 -0.66
C ILE A 28 -10.60 4.46 -1.47
N GLU A 29 -11.72 4.26 -2.14
CA GLU A 29 -12.34 5.26 -3.01
C GLU A 29 -13.14 6.28 -2.20
N MET A 30 -12.59 7.46 -2.02
CA MET A 30 -13.26 8.58 -1.36
C MET A 30 -13.87 9.57 -2.35
N ASP A 31 -13.48 9.45 -3.61
CA ASP A 31 -13.88 10.32 -4.71
C ASP A 31 -14.01 9.47 -5.98
N PRO A 32 -15.24 9.04 -6.30
CA PRO A 32 -15.49 8.18 -7.47
C PRO A 32 -15.07 8.81 -8.79
N GLU A 33 -15.05 10.13 -8.91
CA GLU A 33 -14.66 10.82 -10.15
C GLU A 33 -13.17 10.63 -10.47
N LYS A 34 -12.35 10.36 -9.46
CA LYS A 34 -10.90 10.14 -9.63
C LYS A 34 -10.53 8.69 -9.96
N THR A 35 -11.41 7.75 -9.69
CA THR A 35 -11.14 6.31 -9.86
C THR A 35 -10.85 5.90 -11.31
N PRO A 36 -11.57 6.37 -12.34
CA PRO A 36 -11.23 6.03 -13.72
C PRO A 36 -9.82 6.46 -14.11
N ARG A 37 -9.40 7.65 -13.67
CA ARG A 37 -8.04 8.16 -13.90
C ARG A 37 -6.98 7.34 -13.14
N LEU A 38 -7.30 6.89 -11.93
CA LEU A 38 -6.43 6.01 -11.16
C LEU A 38 -6.21 4.68 -11.89
N ARG A 39 -7.30 4.03 -12.34
CA ARG A 39 -7.23 2.76 -13.08
C ARG A 39 -6.43 2.89 -14.37
N ALA A 40 -6.63 3.96 -15.13
CA ALA A 40 -5.88 4.22 -16.35
C ALA A 40 -4.38 4.38 -16.06
N LYS A 41 -4.02 5.15 -15.04
CA LYS A 41 -2.61 5.30 -14.61
C LYS A 41 -2.01 4.01 -14.07
N TRP A 42 -2.81 3.19 -13.41
CA TRP A 42 -2.36 1.90 -12.92
C TRP A 42 -1.92 1.00 -14.07
N ALA A 43 -2.78 0.80 -15.05
CA ALA A 43 -2.48 -0.01 -16.22
C ALA A 43 -1.34 0.56 -17.08
N GLN A 44 -1.26 1.89 -17.21
CA GLN A 44 -0.28 2.56 -18.06
C GLN A 44 1.13 2.61 -17.44
N PHE A 45 1.25 2.78 -16.13
CA PHE A 45 2.53 3.06 -15.48
C PHE A 45 2.93 2.03 -14.42
N VAL A 46 1.99 1.54 -13.61
CA VAL A 46 2.32 0.66 -12.48
C VAL A 46 2.58 -0.77 -12.94
N GLU A 47 1.67 -1.34 -13.72
CA GLU A 47 1.83 -2.71 -14.24
C GLU A 47 3.08 -2.86 -15.11
N PRO A 48 3.38 -1.96 -16.09
CA PRO A 48 4.60 -2.05 -16.87
C PRO A 48 5.87 -1.86 -16.04
N TYR A 49 5.83 -0.95 -15.05
CA TYR A 49 6.99 -0.71 -14.17
C TYR A 49 7.33 -1.95 -13.33
N LEU A 50 6.33 -2.63 -12.82
CA LEU A 50 6.52 -3.84 -12.01
C LEU A 50 6.72 -5.11 -12.86
N GLY A 51 6.47 -5.04 -14.17
CA GLY A 51 6.54 -6.20 -15.07
C GLY A 51 5.53 -7.30 -14.74
N ALA A 52 4.47 -6.97 -13.99
CA ALA A 52 3.46 -7.92 -13.55
C ALA A 52 2.07 -7.26 -13.45
N LYS A 53 1.02 -8.02 -13.75
CA LYS A 53 -0.34 -7.61 -13.45
C LYS A 53 -0.59 -7.76 -11.95
N ILE A 54 -0.87 -6.62 -11.29
CA ILE A 54 -1.29 -6.60 -9.90
C ILE A 54 -2.72 -6.09 -9.84
N ALA A 55 -3.61 -6.90 -9.30
CA ALA A 55 -5.00 -6.51 -9.14
C ALA A 55 -5.09 -5.25 -8.26
N LEU A 56 -5.83 -4.25 -8.75
CA LEU A 56 -6.18 -3.06 -8.01
C LEU A 56 -7.64 -3.17 -7.57
N ASP A 57 -7.84 -3.52 -6.31
CA ASP A 57 -9.15 -3.58 -5.69
C ASP A 57 -9.53 -2.19 -5.20
N VAL A 58 -10.68 -1.72 -5.62
CA VAL A 58 -11.21 -0.40 -5.26
C VAL A 58 -12.39 -0.59 -4.33
N ILE A 59 -12.27 -0.07 -3.12
CA ILE A 59 -13.27 -0.19 -2.07
C ILE A 59 -13.96 1.17 -1.89
N PRO A 60 -15.25 1.28 -2.16
CA PRO A 60 -15.99 2.52 -1.97
C PRO A 60 -16.05 2.93 -0.49
N SER A 61 -15.79 4.20 -0.20
CA SER A 61 -15.96 4.77 1.13
C SER A 61 -16.57 6.17 1.06
N PRO A 62 -17.89 6.28 0.84
CA PRO A 62 -18.57 7.56 0.65
C PRO A 62 -18.48 8.46 1.89
N TYR A 63 -18.30 7.90 3.06
CA TYR A 63 -18.14 8.65 4.31
C TYR A 63 -16.68 8.94 4.66
N ARG A 64 -15.75 8.66 3.76
CA ARG A 64 -14.30 8.83 3.95
C ARG A 64 -13.74 8.07 5.17
N TRP A 65 -14.34 6.95 5.51
CA TRP A 65 -13.81 6.06 6.52
C TRP A 65 -12.70 5.19 5.91
N LEU A 66 -11.70 4.87 6.70
CA LEU A 66 -10.58 4.06 6.25
C LEU A 66 -10.56 2.69 6.92
N VAL A 67 -10.76 2.67 8.22
CA VAL A 67 -10.54 1.47 9.03
C VAL A 67 -11.59 0.40 8.72
N GLU A 68 -12.86 0.76 8.79
CA GLU A 68 -13.97 -0.15 8.60
C GLU A 68 -13.93 -0.82 7.20
N PRO A 69 -13.83 -0.08 6.08
CA PRO A 69 -13.77 -0.72 4.75
C PRO A 69 -12.57 -1.64 4.55
N ILE A 70 -11.42 -1.31 5.14
CA ILE A 70 -10.25 -2.18 5.08
C ILE A 70 -10.47 -3.44 5.91
N MET A 71 -11.06 -3.33 7.09
CA MET A 71 -11.33 -4.49 7.93
C MET A 71 -12.34 -5.43 7.29
N ASP A 72 -13.43 -4.90 6.71
CA ASP A 72 -14.43 -5.68 5.98
C ASP A 72 -13.82 -6.40 4.78
N TYR A 73 -12.93 -5.73 4.05
CA TYR A 73 -12.20 -6.32 2.94
C TYR A 73 -11.28 -7.46 3.40
N LEU A 74 -10.57 -7.29 4.49
CA LEU A 74 -9.69 -8.32 5.04
C LEU A 74 -10.49 -9.52 5.58
N ASP A 75 -11.65 -9.29 6.18
CA ASP A 75 -12.55 -10.35 6.60
C ASP A 75 -13.07 -11.15 5.40
N TRP A 76 -13.39 -10.46 4.30
CA TRP A 76 -13.77 -11.13 3.06
C TRP A 76 -12.62 -11.98 2.48
N ILE A 77 -11.38 -11.47 2.45
CA ILE A 77 -10.20 -12.24 2.02
C ILE A 77 -10.00 -13.47 2.90
N ASP A 78 -10.13 -13.33 4.21
CA ASP A 78 -9.95 -14.43 5.16
C ASP A 78 -11.00 -15.53 4.97
N LEU A 79 -12.23 -15.17 4.62
CA LEU A 79 -13.29 -16.11 4.28
C LEU A 79 -13.00 -16.86 2.97
N GLU A 80 -12.48 -16.17 1.94
CA GLU A 80 -12.13 -16.80 0.67
C GLU A 80 -10.91 -17.72 0.76
N ARG A 81 -9.98 -17.40 1.65
CA ARG A 81 -8.68 -18.06 1.79
C ARG A 81 -8.42 -18.45 3.25
N THR A 82 -9.36 -19.16 3.82
CA THR A 82 -9.31 -19.57 5.24
C THR A 82 -8.01 -20.29 5.57
N GLY A 83 -7.32 -19.80 6.59
CA GLY A 83 -6.05 -20.35 7.07
C GLY A 83 -4.80 -19.75 6.41
N ASP A 84 -4.94 -18.89 5.40
CA ASP A 84 -3.81 -18.16 4.85
C ASP A 84 -3.36 -17.04 5.79
N ARG A 85 -2.07 -16.74 5.78
CA ARG A 85 -1.53 -15.58 6.48
C ARG A 85 -1.66 -14.34 5.60
N ILE A 86 -2.24 -13.27 6.12
CA ILE A 86 -2.37 -11.99 5.44
C ILE A 86 -1.22 -11.08 5.84
N ILE A 87 -0.48 -10.56 4.86
CA ILE A 87 0.55 -9.55 5.07
C ILE A 87 0.07 -8.23 4.46
N VAL A 88 -0.12 -7.23 5.31
CA VAL A 88 -0.55 -5.89 4.91
C VAL A 88 0.67 -4.98 4.84
N VAL A 89 1.00 -4.51 3.63
CA VAL A 89 2.08 -3.55 3.43
C VAL A 89 1.50 -2.14 3.42
N LEU A 90 1.90 -1.32 4.40
CA LEU A 90 1.49 0.07 4.52
C LEU A 90 2.63 0.99 4.08
N PRO A 91 2.49 1.73 2.96
CA PRO A 91 3.48 2.74 2.60
C PRO A 91 3.42 3.91 3.57
N GLU A 92 4.56 4.21 4.21
CA GLU A 92 4.71 5.38 5.09
C GLU A 92 5.47 6.49 4.34
N PHE A 93 4.89 7.69 4.31
CA PHE A 93 5.51 8.86 3.68
C PHE A 93 6.00 9.83 4.76
N GLU A 94 7.28 10.17 4.74
CA GLU A 94 7.88 11.03 5.79
C GLU A 94 7.60 12.53 5.63
N THR A 95 7.08 13.03 4.51
CA THR A 95 6.87 14.47 4.33
C THR A 95 5.60 14.86 3.59
N GLY A 96 4.78 15.65 4.30
CA GLY A 96 4.05 16.83 3.80
C GLY A 96 3.01 16.68 2.70
N SER A 97 2.53 15.50 2.35
CA SER A 97 1.55 15.34 1.29
C SER A 97 0.21 14.80 1.81
N TRP A 98 -0.70 14.47 0.94
CA TRP A 98 -2.06 14.01 1.19
C TRP A 98 -2.23 12.98 2.33
N LEU A 99 -1.18 12.19 2.63
CA LEU A 99 -1.20 11.25 3.74
C LEU A 99 -1.06 11.93 5.10
N THR A 100 -0.43 13.10 5.19
CA THR A 100 -0.40 13.89 6.42
C THR A 100 -1.80 14.41 6.75
N GLN A 101 -2.60 14.79 5.76
CA GLN A 101 -4.02 15.10 5.99
C GLN A 101 -4.81 13.85 6.44
N PHE A 102 -4.41 12.67 5.98
CA PHE A 102 -5.03 11.40 6.33
C PHE A 102 -4.56 10.87 7.70
N LEU A 103 -3.27 11.03 8.02
CA LEU A 103 -2.65 10.56 9.27
C LEU A 103 -2.79 11.56 10.43
N HIS A 104 -2.99 12.85 10.15
CA HIS A 104 -3.27 13.85 11.19
C HIS A 104 -4.57 13.58 11.96
N ASN A 105 -5.46 12.75 11.44
CA ASN A 105 -6.73 12.40 12.07
C ASN A 105 -6.70 11.04 12.78
N PHE A 106 -5.65 10.66 13.52
CA PHE A 106 -5.62 9.41 14.30
C PHE A 106 -5.92 8.11 13.51
N THR A 107 -6.34 8.21 12.25
CA THR A 107 -6.91 7.12 11.46
C THR A 107 -5.86 6.09 11.06
N GLY A 108 -4.68 6.53 10.63
CA GLY A 108 -3.59 5.61 10.27
C GLY A 108 -3.04 4.85 11.48
N ARG A 109 -2.96 5.53 12.62
CA ARG A 109 -2.56 4.92 13.89
C ARG A 109 -3.61 3.90 14.36
N ARG A 110 -4.89 4.25 14.26
CA ARG A 110 -6.01 3.37 14.57
C ARG A 110 -6.04 2.16 13.64
N LEU A 111 -5.87 2.35 12.33
CA LEU A 111 -5.79 1.26 11.37
C LEU A 111 -4.66 0.29 11.75
N ARG A 112 -3.45 0.79 11.97
CA ARG A 112 -2.31 -0.03 12.36
C ARG A 112 -2.59 -0.81 13.65
N GLN A 113 -3.12 -0.17 14.69
CA GLN A 113 -3.48 -0.84 15.94
C GLN A 113 -4.54 -1.92 15.74
N THR A 114 -5.58 -1.63 14.95
CA THR A 114 -6.63 -2.59 14.65
C THR A 114 -6.09 -3.81 13.91
N LEU A 115 -5.19 -3.60 12.94
CA LEU A 115 -4.53 -4.68 12.21
C LEU A 115 -3.62 -5.52 13.11
N LEU A 116 -2.84 -4.89 14.00
CA LEU A 116 -1.94 -5.59 14.92
C LEU A 116 -2.66 -6.45 15.95
N ASN A 117 -3.92 -6.15 16.23
CA ASN A 117 -4.75 -6.96 17.14
C ASN A 117 -5.29 -8.25 16.49
N ARG A 118 -5.04 -8.48 15.21
CA ARG A 118 -5.45 -9.68 14.49
C ARG A 118 -4.30 -10.69 14.39
N PRO A 119 -4.43 -11.91 14.97
CA PRO A 119 -3.31 -12.85 15.12
C PRO A 119 -2.78 -13.42 13.78
N HIS A 120 -3.59 -13.43 12.72
CA HIS A 120 -3.22 -13.93 11.39
C HIS A 120 -2.79 -12.83 10.42
N ILE A 121 -2.79 -11.56 10.87
CA ILE A 121 -2.37 -10.42 10.07
C ILE A 121 -0.98 -9.96 10.51
N THR A 122 -0.08 -9.84 9.55
CA THR A 122 1.24 -9.23 9.73
C THR A 122 1.25 -7.87 9.05
N VAL A 123 1.70 -6.83 9.75
CA VAL A 123 1.80 -5.48 9.19
C VAL A 123 3.25 -5.14 8.92
N VAL A 124 3.54 -4.79 7.67
CA VAL A 124 4.84 -4.30 7.24
C VAL A 124 4.72 -2.83 6.86
N SER A 125 5.51 -1.98 7.49
CA SER A 125 5.62 -0.57 7.13
C SER A 125 6.77 -0.38 6.15
N SER A 126 6.46 0.09 4.94
CA SER A 126 7.48 0.48 3.95
C SER A 126 7.70 1.98 4.05
N ARG A 127 8.87 2.39 4.55
CA ARG A 127 9.23 3.81 4.69
C ARG A 127 9.93 4.30 3.44
N PHE A 128 9.44 5.38 2.89
CA PHE A 128 10.05 6.07 1.77
C PHE A 128 10.84 7.29 2.25
N PHE A 129 12.17 7.23 2.10
CA PHE A 129 13.02 8.40 2.28
C PHE A 129 13.13 9.16 0.97
N MET A 130 12.56 10.35 0.86
CA MET A 130 12.88 11.26 -0.23
C MET A 130 14.34 11.69 -0.08
N LYS A 131 15.26 11.02 -0.78
CA LYS A 131 16.62 11.51 -0.89
C LYS A 131 16.59 12.89 -1.54
N PRO A 132 17.14 13.93 -0.91
CA PRO A 132 17.25 15.25 -1.55
C PRO A 132 17.99 15.12 -2.88
N MET A 133 17.56 15.87 -3.88
CA MET A 133 18.12 15.85 -5.25
C MET A 133 19.63 16.15 -5.33
N ALA A 134 20.23 16.66 -4.25
CA ALA A 134 21.65 16.97 -4.10
C ALA A 134 22.58 15.74 -4.19
N TRP A 135 22.08 14.52 -4.02
CA TRP A 135 22.90 13.30 -4.09
C TRP A 135 23.21 12.82 -5.52
N ARG A 136 22.68 13.48 -6.54
CA ARG A 136 22.96 13.13 -7.95
C ARG A 136 24.25 13.74 -8.52
N LEU A 137 24.91 14.64 -7.81
CA LEU A 137 26.09 15.36 -8.30
C LEU A 137 27.40 15.04 -7.59
N GLY A 138 27.45 14.10 -6.68
CA GLY A 138 28.67 13.70 -5.95
C GLY A 138 29.14 12.32 -6.37
N ARG A 139 30.28 12.28 -7.04
CA ARG A 139 31.11 11.13 -7.39
C ARG A 139 31.19 10.09 -6.26
N GLY A 140 31.07 8.80 -6.65
CA GLY A 140 31.79 7.65 -6.11
C GLY A 140 32.00 7.65 -4.59
N GLY A 141 31.13 6.95 -3.90
CA GLY A 141 31.32 6.58 -2.51
C GLY A 141 30.18 5.68 -2.08
N LEU A 142 30.43 4.37 -2.14
CA LEU A 142 29.64 3.38 -1.42
C LEU A 142 29.75 3.70 0.07
N VAL A 143 28.64 4.01 0.71
CA VAL A 143 28.53 3.94 2.17
C VAL A 143 27.39 2.97 2.45
N TYR A 144 27.78 1.87 3.08
CA TYR A 144 26.90 0.84 3.58
C TYR A 144 25.95 1.39 4.64
#